data_d86e9f69afa4247e1f293f29e9ad5a08
#
_entry.id   d86e9f69afa4247e1f293f29e9ad5a08
#
_cell.length_a   1.000
_cell.length_b   1.000
_cell.length_c   1.000
_cell.angle_alpha   90.00
_cell.angle_beta   90.00
_cell.angle_gamma   90.00
#
_symmetry.space_group_name_H-M   'P 1'
#
loop_
_entity.id
_entity.type
_entity.pdbx_description
1 polymer ?
#
loop_
_entity_poly.entity_id
_entity_poly.type
_entity_poly.pdbx_seq_one_letter_code
_entity_poly.pdbx_strand_id
1 'polypeptide(L)'
;METSDIIDPILLRHGNAALEDRCAPRIKIRIPSLLRPSGNTGFAVVVTDLSVAGFQCDALTGMPPGTRCWLALPGLSPIEAQVIWNNGRAVGCAFASILNQAVLDSILRRFALG
;
A
#
# COMPACT_ATOMS: atom_id res chain seq x y z
N MET A 1 -17.88 14.71 11.51
CA MET A 1 -17.45 14.29 11.72
C MET A 1 -17.22 13.80 12.14
N GLU A 2 -17.22 13.75 12.16
CA GLU A 2 -16.82 13.22 12.50
C GLU A 2 -16.18 12.89 12.91
N THR A 3 -15.93 13.05 13.11
CA THR A 3 -15.10 12.71 13.35
C THR A 3 -14.74 12.09 14.07
N SER A 4 -15.05 12.09 14.58
CA SER A 4 -14.68 11.53 15.37
C SER A 4 -14.21 10.45 15.34
N ASP A 5 -14.64 10.11 14.96
CA ASP A 5 -14.29 9.02 14.66
C ASP A 5 -13.08 8.93 14.58
N ILE A 6 -12.84 9.73 14.62
CA ILE A 6 -11.90 9.78 14.30
C ILE A 6 -10.93 9.17 14.83
N ILE A 7 -10.80 9.06 15.90
CA ILE A 7 -9.60 8.64 16.35
C ILE A 7 -9.72 7.42 17.10
N ASP A 8 -9.60 6.35 16.38
CA ASP A 8 -9.44 5.05 16.93
C ASP A 8 -7.99 4.94 17.37
N PRO A 9 -7.72 4.76 18.66
CA PRO A 9 -6.33 4.65 19.13
C PRO A 9 -5.55 3.52 18.49
N ILE A 10 -6.23 2.46 18.08
CA ILE A 10 -5.56 1.35 17.42
C ILE A 10 -5.00 1.80 16.08
N LEU A 11 -5.75 2.58 15.34
CA LEU A 11 -5.28 3.09 14.07
C LEU A 11 -4.10 4.02 14.23
N LEU A 12 -4.10 4.80 15.31
CA LEU A 12 -2.96 5.67 15.57
C LEU A 12 -1.70 4.87 15.85
N ARG A 13 -1.82 3.70 16.48
CA ARG A 13 -0.67 2.85 16.73
C ARG A 13 -0.07 2.28 15.46
N HIS A 14 -0.88 2.15 14.42
CA HIS A 14 -0.41 1.67 13.13
C HIS A 14 0.06 2.80 12.23
N GLY A 15 0.03 4.03 12.76
CA GLY A 15 0.51 5.17 12.05
C GLY A 15 -0.56 5.87 11.24
N ASN A 16 -0.20 7.03 10.76
CA ASN A 16 -1.13 7.88 10.04
C ASN A 16 -1.56 7.27 8.72
N ALA A 17 -0.69 6.48 8.08
CA ALA A 17 -1.03 5.89 6.80
C ALA A 17 -2.24 4.95 6.90
N ALA A 18 -2.29 4.12 7.96
CA ALA A 18 -3.41 3.21 8.12
C ALA A 18 -4.71 3.96 8.40
N LEU A 19 -4.64 5.05 9.15
CA LEU A 19 -5.80 5.87 9.42
C LEU A 19 -6.25 6.60 8.17
N GLU A 20 -5.33 7.17 7.42
CA GLU A 20 -5.64 7.92 6.22
C GLU A 20 -6.20 7.04 5.12
N ASP A 21 -5.87 5.76 5.11
CA ASP A 21 -6.37 4.84 4.10
C ASP A 21 -7.90 4.79 4.09
N ARG A 22 -8.53 5.13 5.20
CA ARG A 22 -9.99 5.18 5.27
C ARG A 22 -10.58 6.34 4.51
N CYS A 23 -9.79 7.41 4.34
CA CYS A 23 -10.24 8.65 3.72
C CYS A 23 -9.60 8.91 2.38
N ALA A 24 -8.42 8.33 2.13
CA ALA A 24 -7.69 8.60 0.90
C ALA A 24 -8.37 7.91 -0.28
N PRO A 25 -8.54 8.60 -1.39
CA PRO A 25 -9.09 7.98 -2.58
C PRO A 25 -8.22 6.84 -3.08
N ARG A 26 -8.83 5.73 -3.42
CA ARG A 26 -8.16 4.59 -4.00
C ARG A 26 -8.37 4.62 -5.50
N ILE A 27 -7.26 4.52 -6.21
CA ILE A 27 -7.27 4.57 -7.67
C ILE A 27 -7.03 3.16 -8.21
N LYS A 28 -7.89 2.72 -9.10
CA LYS A 28 -7.71 1.42 -9.77
C LYS A 28 -6.61 1.55 -10.79
N ILE A 29 -5.70 0.57 -10.77
CA ILE A 29 -4.50 0.63 -11.60
C ILE A 29 -3.99 -0.78 -11.81
N ARG A 30 -3.05 -0.97 -12.70
CA ARG A 30 -2.36 -2.26 -12.86
C ARG A 30 -0.89 -1.98 -13.09
N ILE A 31 -0.10 -2.22 -12.07
CA ILE A 31 1.34 -1.96 -12.15
C ILE A 31 2.10 -3.21 -11.76
N PRO A 32 2.78 -3.87 -12.71
CA PRO A 32 3.70 -4.96 -12.36
C PRO A 32 4.79 -4.40 -11.47
N SER A 33 5.00 -5.03 -10.33
CA SER A 33 5.90 -4.51 -9.31
C SER A 33 6.58 -5.68 -8.60
N LEU A 34 7.48 -5.36 -7.68
CA LEU A 34 8.10 -6.35 -6.82
C LEU A 34 7.73 -6.03 -5.38
N LEU A 35 7.39 -7.07 -4.62
CA LEU A 35 7.11 -6.93 -3.20
C LEU A 35 8.12 -7.78 -2.44
N ARG A 36 8.83 -7.18 -1.50
CA ARG A 36 9.88 -7.86 -0.76
C ARG A 36 9.57 -7.83 0.73
N PRO A 37 9.23 -8.98 1.33
CA PRO A 37 9.08 -9.06 2.77
C PRO A 37 10.41 -8.85 3.47
N SER A 38 10.36 -8.36 4.71
CA SER A 38 11.56 -8.16 5.51
C SER A 38 12.33 -9.47 5.64
N GLY A 39 13.62 -9.43 5.32
CA GLY A 39 14.48 -10.58 5.44
C GLY A 39 14.34 -11.62 4.33
N ASN A 40 13.58 -11.34 3.30
CA ASN A 40 13.31 -12.30 2.24
C ASN A 40 13.53 -11.70 0.86
N THR A 41 13.55 -12.59 -0.14
CA THR A 41 13.67 -12.18 -1.52
C THR A 41 12.35 -11.61 -2.01
N GLY A 42 12.43 -10.62 -2.89
CA GLY A 42 11.24 -10.05 -3.52
C GLY A 42 10.61 -10.98 -4.53
N PHE A 43 9.34 -10.80 -4.77
CA PHE A 43 8.61 -11.57 -5.76
C PHE A 43 7.67 -10.65 -6.55
N ALA A 44 7.29 -11.10 -7.73
CA ALA A 44 6.47 -10.30 -8.64
C ALA A 44 5.03 -10.24 -8.15
N VAL A 45 4.45 -9.06 -8.21
CA VAL A 45 3.04 -8.82 -7.90
C VAL A 45 2.48 -7.85 -8.92
N VAL A 46 1.16 -7.68 -8.92
CA VAL A 46 0.51 -6.63 -9.71
C VAL A 46 -0.26 -5.76 -8.73
N VAL A 47 0.12 -4.49 -8.66
CA VAL A 47 -0.61 -3.53 -7.84
C VAL A 47 -1.90 -3.19 -8.56
N THR A 48 -3.03 -3.35 -7.87
CA THR A 48 -4.35 -3.17 -8.45
C THR A 48 -5.10 -1.96 -7.90
N ASP A 49 -4.69 -1.47 -6.75
CA ASP A 49 -5.24 -0.25 -6.15
C ASP A 49 -4.12 0.51 -5.51
N LEU A 50 -4.16 1.83 -5.62
CA LEU A 50 -3.12 2.69 -5.07
C LEU A 50 -3.74 3.96 -4.50
N SER A 51 -3.24 4.38 -3.34
CA SER A 51 -3.59 5.66 -2.74
C SER A 51 -2.33 6.23 -2.09
N VAL A 52 -2.43 7.44 -1.55
CA VAL A 52 -1.29 8.01 -0.79
C VAL A 52 -1.01 7.22 0.48
N ALA A 53 -1.98 6.47 0.97
CA ALA A 53 -1.86 5.77 2.25
C ALA A 53 -1.42 4.32 2.10
N GLY A 54 -1.60 3.70 0.93
CA GLY A 54 -1.26 2.30 0.78
C GLY A 54 -1.63 1.75 -0.58
N PHE A 55 -1.61 0.42 -0.68
CA PHE A 55 -1.88 -0.24 -1.93
C PHE A 55 -2.49 -1.62 -1.71
N GLN A 56 -3.10 -2.14 -2.74
CA GLN A 56 -3.53 -3.53 -2.79
C GLN A 56 -2.87 -4.16 -4.00
N CYS A 57 -2.42 -5.39 -3.85
CA CYS A 57 -1.84 -6.11 -4.97
C CYS A 57 -2.33 -7.54 -4.99
N ASP A 58 -2.31 -8.13 -6.19
CA ASP A 58 -2.55 -9.56 -6.35
C ASP A 58 -1.27 -10.27 -5.98
N ALA A 59 -1.36 -11.18 -5.01
CA ALA A 59 -0.20 -11.93 -4.56
C ALA A 59 -0.64 -13.21 -3.90
N LEU A 60 0.01 -14.30 -4.26
CA LEU A 60 -0.18 -15.58 -3.60
C LEU A 60 0.96 -15.71 -2.60
N THR A 61 0.73 -15.32 -1.39
CA THR A 61 1.77 -15.30 -0.38
C THR A 61 1.16 -15.54 1.00
N GLY A 62 1.98 -16.09 1.87
CA GLY A 62 1.56 -16.33 3.24
C GLY A 62 1.92 -15.22 4.21
N MET A 63 2.27 -14.03 3.72
CA MET A 63 2.62 -12.94 4.62
C MET A 63 1.45 -12.56 5.52
N PRO A 64 1.58 -12.71 6.85
CA PRO A 64 0.48 -12.34 7.74
C PRO A 64 0.41 -10.83 7.93
N PRO A 65 -0.75 -10.34 8.40
CA PRO A 65 -0.84 -8.93 8.82
C PRO A 65 0.27 -8.58 9.80
N GLY A 66 0.83 -7.40 9.66
CA GLY A 66 1.95 -6.96 10.47
C GLY A 66 3.29 -7.15 9.80
N THR A 67 3.37 -7.93 8.73
CA THR A 67 4.64 -8.14 8.02
C THR A 67 5.11 -6.84 7.40
N ARG A 68 6.37 -6.48 7.69
CA ARG A 68 7.00 -5.34 7.03
C ARG A 68 7.48 -5.77 5.65
N CYS A 69 7.29 -4.91 4.68
CA CYS A 69 7.69 -5.20 3.32
C CYS A 69 8.05 -3.92 2.57
N TRP A 70 8.62 -4.07 1.39
CA TRP A 70 8.98 -2.95 0.53
C TRP A 70 8.38 -3.19 -0.84
N LEU A 71 7.72 -2.17 -1.36
CA LEU A 71 7.14 -2.20 -2.70
C LEU A 71 8.06 -1.48 -3.66
N ALA A 72 8.52 -2.17 -4.69
CA ALA A 72 9.35 -1.59 -5.74
C ALA A 72 8.49 -1.39 -6.99
N LEU A 73 8.03 -0.16 -7.16
CA LEU A 73 7.34 0.25 -8.38
C LEU A 73 8.38 0.55 -9.46
N PRO A 74 8.06 0.32 -10.74
CA PRO A 74 9.02 0.60 -11.81
C PRO A 74 9.51 2.04 -11.77
N GLY A 75 10.82 2.21 -11.75
CA GLY A 75 11.43 3.53 -11.81
C GLY A 75 11.48 4.29 -10.49
N LEU A 76 11.05 3.67 -9.39
CA LEU A 76 11.06 4.32 -8.09
C LEU A 76 11.86 3.50 -7.09
N SER A 77 12.39 4.18 -6.07
CA SER A 77 13.02 3.51 -4.94
C SER A 77 11.97 2.71 -4.18
N PRO A 78 12.36 1.59 -3.56
CA PRO A 78 11.40 0.81 -2.78
C PRO A 78 10.75 1.63 -1.68
N ILE A 79 9.48 1.40 -1.47
CA ILE A 79 8.67 2.13 -0.49
C ILE A 79 8.28 1.17 0.62
N GLU A 80 8.59 1.53 1.85
CA GLU A 80 8.29 0.69 3.00
C GLU A 80 6.80 0.66 3.29
N ALA A 81 6.30 -0.53 3.63
CA ALA A 81 4.89 -0.75 3.93
C ALA A 81 4.74 -1.89 4.91
N GLN A 82 3.50 -2.10 5.36
CA GLN A 82 3.16 -3.16 6.28
C GLN A 82 1.88 -3.81 5.83
N VAL A 83 1.83 -5.14 5.85
CA VAL A 83 0.63 -5.88 5.48
C VAL A 83 -0.46 -5.62 6.52
N ILE A 84 -1.64 -5.22 6.05
CA ILE A 84 -2.80 -4.99 6.89
C ILE A 84 -3.76 -6.17 6.81
N TRP A 85 -3.93 -6.74 5.62
CA TRP A 85 -4.76 -7.93 5.45
C TRP A 85 -4.23 -8.77 4.30
N ASN A 86 -4.59 -10.06 4.34
CA ASN A 86 -4.21 -11.03 3.32
C ASN A 86 -5.33 -12.06 3.24
N ASN A 87 -5.94 -12.21 2.08
CA ASN A 87 -7.03 -13.18 1.90
C ASN A 87 -6.62 -14.40 1.08
N GLY A 88 -5.31 -14.58 0.87
CA GLY A 88 -4.78 -15.69 0.09
C GLY A 88 -4.63 -15.43 -1.40
N ARG A 89 -5.26 -14.39 -1.91
CA ARG A 89 -5.18 -14.03 -3.33
C ARG A 89 -4.66 -12.62 -3.53
N ALA A 90 -4.95 -11.76 -2.57
CA ALA A 90 -4.57 -10.37 -2.62
C ALA A 90 -4.11 -9.94 -1.25
N VAL A 91 -3.30 -8.90 -1.22
CA VAL A 91 -2.73 -8.37 0.00
C VAL A 91 -2.97 -6.87 0.00
N GLY A 92 -3.45 -6.34 1.12
CA GLY A 92 -3.58 -4.91 1.33
C GLY A 92 -2.51 -4.44 2.30
N CYS A 93 -1.82 -3.36 1.94
CA CYS A 93 -0.71 -2.84 2.72
C CYS A 93 -0.88 -1.34 2.94
N ALA A 94 -0.41 -0.88 4.09
CA ALA A 94 -0.33 0.55 4.39
C ALA A 94 1.11 0.99 4.27
N PHE A 95 1.37 2.11 3.63
CA PHE A 95 2.72 2.67 3.59
C PHE A 95 3.15 3.09 4.98
N ALA A 96 4.43 2.96 5.27
CA ALA A 96 4.99 3.42 6.54
C ALA A 96 4.82 4.92 6.71
N SER A 97 4.85 5.66 5.60
CA SER A 97 4.59 7.10 5.59
C SER A 97 3.69 7.42 4.40
N ILE A 98 2.82 8.39 4.57
CA ILE A 98 1.93 8.84 3.51
C ILE A 98 2.78 9.31 2.32
N LEU A 99 2.43 8.86 1.13
CA LEU A 99 3.10 9.32 -0.09
C LEU A 99 2.83 10.81 -0.32
N ASN A 100 3.82 11.48 -0.85
CA ASN A 100 3.61 12.83 -1.35
C ASN A 100 2.63 12.76 -2.52
N GLN A 101 1.65 13.66 -2.54
CA GLN A 101 0.64 13.66 -3.59
C GLN A 101 1.26 13.79 -4.99
N ALA A 102 2.32 14.57 -5.12
CA ALA A 102 2.98 14.73 -6.41
C ALA A 102 3.60 13.42 -6.89
N VAL A 103 4.11 12.60 -5.96
CA VAL A 103 4.65 11.29 -6.30
C VAL A 103 3.55 10.38 -6.79
N LEU A 104 2.42 10.35 -6.09
CA LEU A 104 1.27 9.56 -6.52
C LEU A 104 0.79 10.01 -7.90
N ASP A 105 0.66 11.31 -8.12
CA ASP A 105 0.23 11.83 -9.41
C ASP A 105 1.18 11.42 -10.53
N SER A 106 2.47 11.42 -10.25
CA SER A 106 3.47 11.00 -11.23
C SER A 106 3.30 9.51 -11.58
N ILE A 107 3.08 8.67 -10.57
CA ILE A 107 2.84 7.24 -10.79
C ILE A 107 1.58 7.06 -11.65
N LEU A 108 0.52 7.75 -11.30
CA LEU A 108 -0.76 7.60 -12.01
C LEU A 108 -0.65 8.03 -13.45
N ARG A 109 0.10 9.09 -13.74
CA ARG A 109 0.31 9.54 -15.12
C ARG A 109 1.02 8.48 -15.95
N ARG A 110 1.91 7.72 -15.34
CA ARG A 110 2.70 6.71 -16.05
C ARG A 110 1.94 5.41 -16.26
N PHE A 111 1.06 5.05 -15.34
CA PHE A 111 0.46 3.72 -15.29
C PHE A 111 -1.06 3.72 -15.25
N ALA A 112 -1.70 4.86 -15.32
CA ALA A 112 -3.16 4.91 -15.25
C ALA A 112 -3.78 4.10 -16.38
N LEU A 113 -4.88 3.42 -16.06
CA LEU A 113 -5.65 2.70 -17.05
C LEU A 113 -6.58 3.67 -17.76
N GLY A 114 -6.67 3.55 -19.02
CA GLY A 114 -7.62 4.34 -19.78
C GLY A 114 -7.03 5.52 -20.46
#